data_06e1bfc7e74ce29c857dfa3caba62564
#
_entry.id   06e1bfc7e74ce29c857dfa3caba62564
#
_cell.length_a   1.000
_cell.length_b   1.000
_cell.length_c   1.000
_cell.angle_alpha   90.00
_cell.angle_beta   90.00
_cell.angle_gamma   90.00
#
_symmetry.space_group_name_H-M   'P 1'
#
loop_
_entity.id
_entity.type
_entity.pdbx_description
1 polymer ?
#
loop_
_entity_poly.entity_id
_entity_poly.type
_entity_poly.pdbx_seq_one_letter_code
_entity_poly.pdbx_strand_id
1 'polypeptide(L)'
;NGIPQMIVALAVPSGIGGSRMVRSSALAVKDSGYCDNSDLLGGGVLWKSVKHVVPNIMPLIIISAAGSLGGVVMMEASMNFLGYGVAPGTPSWGALITGQGRDMLFTAPWLCIIPGIAIALLTFCSSMFGDAIRDLLDPRLKGGVGSYNSKKLKKVLAALEHEDEFEEDMSDIA
;
A
#
# COMPACT_ATOMS: atom_id res chain seq x y z
N ASN A 1 -18.46 26.70 -5.75
CA ASN A 1 -17.99 25.30 -5.69
C ASN A 1 -17.13 25.02 -6.92
N GLY A 2 -15.89 24.61 -6.72
CA GLY A 2 -14.95 24.34 -7.80
C GLY A 2 -13.96 23.27 -7.42
N ILE A 3 -13.25 22.73 -8.41
CA ILE A 3 -12.21 21.71 -8.24
C ILE A 3 -11.19 22.09 -7.15
N PRO A 4 -10.69 23.35 -7.07
CA PRO A 4 -9.71 23.71 -6.04
C PRO A 4 -10.22 23.58 -4.61
N GLN A 5 -11.48 23.93 -4.37
CA GLN A 5 -12.08 23.82 -3.04
C GLN A 5 -12.22 22.35 -2.62
N MET A 6 -12.59 21.49 -3.55
CA MET A 6 -12.70 20.06 -3.30
C MET A 6 -11.34 19.43 -3.02
N ILE A 7 -10.31 19.83 -3.77
CA ILE A 7 -8.92 19.39 -3.51
C ILE A 7 -8.47 19.76 -2.09
N VAL A 8 -8.72 21.01 -1.67
CA VAL A 8 -8.35 21.46 -0.32
C VAL A 8 -9.16 20.71 0.74
N ALA A 9 -10.45 20.52 0.51
CA ALA A 9 -11.32 19.79 1.45
C ALA A 9 -10.91 18.32 1.66
N LEU A 10 -10.35 17.67 0.62
CA LEU A 10 -9.84 16.31 0.70
C LEU A 10 -8.40 16.26 1.23
N ALA A 11 -7.54 17.21 0.82
CA ALA A 11 -6.12 17.21 1.17
C ALA A 11 -5.86 17.56 2.64
N VAL A 12 -6.60 18.47 3.23
CA VAL A 12 -6.37 18.92 4.62
C VAL A 12 -6.61 17.80 5.64
N PRO A 13 -7.75 17.09 5.66
CA PRO A 13 -7.96 15.99 6.60
C PRO A 13 -7.01 14.82 6.37
N SER A 14 -6.74 14.46 5.12
CA SER A 14 -5.81 13.37 4.78
C SER A 14 -4.37 13.71 5.18
N GLY A 15 -3.94 14.96 4.99
CA GLY A 15 -2.63 15.44 5.42
C GLY A 15 -2.44 15.39 6.93
N ILE A 16 -3.46 15.79 7.72
CA ILE A 16 -3.42 15.71 9.18
C ILE A 16 -3.35 14.25 9.64
N GLY A 17 -4.14 13.35 9.05
CA GLY A 17 -4.11 11.92 9.33
C GLY A 17 -2.74 11.30 9.00
N GLY A 18 -2.23 11.58 7.80
CA GLY A 18 -0.93 11.11 7.33
C GLY A 18 0.23 11.60 8.20
N SER A 19 0.21 12.85 8.65
CA SER A 19 1.26 13.41 9.51
C SER A 19 1.39 12.67 10.84
N ARG A 20 0.28 12.23 11.44
CA ARG A 20 0.30 11.43 12.68
C ARG A 20 0.93 10.05 12.46
N MET A 21 0.62 9.41 11.35
CA MET A 21 1.20 8.11 10.98
C MET A 21 2.71 8.23 10.75
N VAL A 22 3.15 9.22 9.99
CA VAL A 22 4.58 9.49 9.74
C VAL A 22 5.30 9.78 11.05
N ARG A 23 4.71 10.58 11.93
CA ARG A 23 5.29 10.88 13.25
C ARG A 23 5.46 9.65 14.13
N SER A 24 4.43 8.78 14.23
CA SER A 24 4.53 7.55 15.04
C SER A 24 5.61 6.62 14.51
N SER A 25 5.70 6.48 13.19
CA SER A 25 6.73 5.66 12.55
C SER A 25 8.13 6.23 12.72
N ALA A 26 8.28 7.55 12.64
CA ALA A 26 9.56 8.22 12.87
C ALA A 26 10.03 8.07 14.33
N LEU A 27 9.12 8.12 15.31
CA LEU A 27 9.45 7.88 16.72
C LEU A 27 9.91 6.44 16.94
N ALA A 28 9.23 5.46 16.36
CA ALA A 28 9.63 4.06 16.46
C ALA A 28 11.04 3.79 15.88
N VAL A 29 11.41 4.48 14.80
CA VAL A 29 12.77 4.39 14.23
C VAL A 29 13.80 5.13 15.08
N LYS A 30 13.41 6.26 15.67
CA LYS A 30 14.32 7.05 16.54
C LYS A 30 14.79 6.23 17.73
N ASP A 31 13.93 5.41 18.32
CA ASP A 31 14.23 4.57 19.49
C ASP A 31 15.01 3.28 19.10
N SER A 32 15.48 3.18 17.87
CA SER A 32 16.30 2.05 17.40
C SER A 32 17.78 2.30 17.63
N GLY A 33 18.54 1.25 17.96
CA GLY A 33 19.95 1.31 18.35
C GLY A 33 20.90 1.96 17.32
N TYR A 34 20.50 2.09 16.04
CA TYR A 34 21.37 2.82 15.08
C TYR A 34 21.28 4.35 15.24
N CYS A 35 20.19 4.87 15.81
CA CYS A 35 20.09 6.28 16.13
C CYS A 35 20.95 6.64 17.33
N ASP A 36 21.03 5.77 18.33
CA ASP A 36 21.88 5.94 19.51
C ASP A 36 23.37 5.91 19.14
N ASN A 37 23.77 4.98 18.27
CA ASN A 37 25.16 4.93 17.77
C ASN A 37 25.56 6.17 16.98
N SER A 38 24.62 6.80 16.26
CA SER A 38 24.87 8.05 15.53
C SER A 38 25.09 9.25 16.47
N ASP A 39 24.49 9.23 17.67
CA ASP A 39 24.71 10.26 18.70
C ASP A 39 26.13 10.19 19.25
N LEU A 40 26.64 9.00 19.48
CA LEU A 40 28.01 8.78 19.94
C LEU A 40 29.07 9.29 18.94
N LEU A 41 28.72 9.31 17.65
CA LEU A 41 29.59 9.83 16.58
C LEU A 41 29.41 11.33 16.30
N GLY A 42 28.60 12.06 17.11
CA GLY A 42 28.42 13.51 16.97
C GLY A 42 27.52 13.92 15.81
N GLY A 43 26.68 13.01 15.30
CA GLY A 43 25.74 13.29 14.20
C GLY A 43 24.63 14.26 14.60
N GLY A 44 24.52 15.39 13.90
CA GLY A 44 23.44 16.36 14.11
C GLY A 44 22.06 15.79 13.81
N VAL A 45 21.01 16.35 14.46
CA VAL A 45 19.61 15.88 14.32
C VAL A 45 19.14 15.84 12.87
N LEU A 46 19.48 16.85 12.06
CA LEU A 46 19.12 16.89 10.64
C LEU A 46 19.79 15.77 9.85
N TRP A 47 21.07 15.52 10.10
CA TRP A 47 21.80 14.45 9.43
C TRP A 47 21.22 13.06 9.74
N LYS A 48 20.92 12.80 11.02
CA LYS A 48 20.22 11.58 11.45
C LYS A 48 18.87 11.41 10.75
N SER A 49 18.06 12.47 10.76
CA SER A 49 16.72 12.43 10.16
C SER A 49 16.78 12.07 8.68
N VAL A 50 17.63 12.72 7.92
CA VAL A 50 17.73 12.51 6.46
C VAL A 50 18.44 11.19 6.13
N LYS A 51 19.47 10.81 6.86
CA LYS A 51 20.30 9.65 6.56
C LYS A 51 19.71 8.31 7.06
N HIS A 52 19.03 8.34 8.21
CA HIS A 52 18.56 7.13 8.88
C HIS A 52 17.04 7.04 9.01
N VAL A 53 16.36 8.12 9.42
CA VAL A 53 14.91 8.07 9.66
C VAL A 53 14.13 8.08 8.35
N VAL A 54 14.37 9.04 7.47
CA VAL A 54 13.63 9.19 6.21
C VAL A 54 13.71 7.94 5.32
N PRO A 55 14.89 7.35 5.04
CA PRO A 55 14.95 6.16 4.19
C PRO A 55 14.20 4.96 4.79
N ASN A 56 14.16 4.86 6.10
CA ASN A 56 13.54 3.73 6.80
C ASN A 56 12.00 3.83 6.81
N ILE A 57 11.45 5.06 6.85
CA ILE A 57 10.00 5.28 6.80
C ILE A 57 9.45 5.48 5.38
N MET A 58 10.33 5.70 4.37
CA MET A 58 9.93 5.91 2.97
C MET A 58 9.06 4.76 2.42
N PRO A 59 9.41 3.49 2.61
CA PRO A 59 8.57 2.38 2.14
C PRO A 59 7.15 2.48 2.69
N LEU A 60 7.00 2.80 3.97
CA LEU A 60 5.70 2.95 4.61
C LEU A 60 4.88 4.11 4.03
N ILE A 61 5.53 5.25 3.74
CA ILE A 61 4.88 6.41 3.11
C ILE A 61 4.39 6.04 1.70
N ILE A 62 5.21 5.38 0.90
CA ILE A 62 4.87 4.96 -0.46
C ILE A 62 3.70 3.98 -0.45
N ILE A 63 3.73 2.97 0.42
CA ILE A 63 2.66 1.99 0.59
C ILE A 63 1.35 2.69 0.98
N SER A 64 1.41 3.61 1.95
CA SER A 64 0.22 4.35 2.41
C SER A 64 -0.34 5.26 1.32
N ALA A 65 0.51 5.94 0.57
CA ALA A 65 0.10 6.79 -0.54
C ALA A 65 -0.56 5.97 -1.66
N ALA A 66 0.05 4.86 -2.06
CA ALA A 66 -0.49 3.98 -3.08
C ALA A 66 -1.86 3.38 -2.67
N GLY A 67 -1.99 2.89 -1.44
CA GLY A 67 -3.24 2.34 -0.91
C GLY A 67 -4.35 3.37 -0.74
N SER A 68 -4.02 4.66 -0.56
CA SER A 68 -5.02 5.71 -0.39
C SER A 68 -5.68 6.18 -1.69
N LEU A 69 -5.12 5.88 -2.86
CA LEU A 69 -5.64 6.36 -4.15
C LEU A 69 -7.11 5.96 -4.38
N GLY A 70 -7.44 4.69 -4.16
CA GLY A 70 -8.82 4.22 -4.29
C GLY A 70 -9.78 4.90 -3.30
N GLY A 71 -9.34 5.13 -2.07
CA GLY A 71 -10.12 5.82 -1.04
C GLY A 71 -10.42 7.28 -1.42
N VAL A 72 -9.47 8.00 -2.00
CA VAL A 72 -9.66 9.37 -2.46
C VAL A 72 -10.70 9.46 -3.56
N VAL A 73 -10.68 8.54 -4.53
CA VAL A 73 -11.67 8.48 -5.61
C VAL A 73 -13.07 8.19 -5.06
N MET A 74 -13.20 7.26 -4.12
CA MET A 74 -14.48 6.98 -3.45
C MET A 74 -15.00 8.18 -2.65
N MET A 75 -14.09 8.92 -1.99
CA MET A 75 -14.45 10.12 -1.23
C MET A 75 -14.89 11.26 -2.15
N GLU A 76 -14.24 11.44 -3.29
CA GLU A 76 -14.66 12.39 -4.34
C GLU A 76 -16.07 12.06 -4.85
N ALA A 77 -16.33 10.79 -5.20
CA ALA A 77 -17.64 10.35 -5.65
C ALA A 77 -18.72 10.58 -4.58
N SER A 78 -18.41 10.32 -3.31
CA SER A 78 -19.31 10.54 -2.18
C SER A 78 -19.63 12.04 -1.97
N MET A 79 -18.64 12.92 -2.10
CA MET A 79 -18.84 14.37 -2.01
C MET A 79 -19.72 14.89 -3.17
N ASN A 80 -19.51 14.37 -4.36
CA ASN A 80 -20.40 14.68 -5.50
C ASN A 80 -21.83 14.21 -5.23
N PHE A 81 -21.97 13.01 -4.65
CA PHE A 81 -23.26 12.46 -4.27
C PHE A 81 -24.02 13.35 -3.27
N LEU A 82 -23.33 13.92 -2.31
CA LEU A 82 -23.90 14.82 -1.32
C LEU A 82 -24.13 16.25 -1.85
N GLY A 83 -23.77 16.55 -3.10
CA GLY A 83 -23.90 17.87 -3.70
C GLY A 83 -22.80 18.87 -3.33
N TYR A 84 -21.78 18.42 -2.61
CA TYR A 84 -20.61 19.24 -2.23
C TYR A 84 -19.41 19.08 -3.20
N GLY A 85 -19.62 18.38 -4.32
CA GLY A 85 -18.58 18.08 -5.30
C GLY A 85 -18.29 19.22 -6.26
N VAL A 86 -17.98 18.86 -7.51
CA VAL A 86 -17.65 19.79 -8.58
C VAL A 86 -18.85 20.64 -9.01
N ALA A 87 -18.55 21.79 -9.62
CA ALA A 87 -19.60 22.68 -10.12
C ALA A 87 -20.47 21.97 -11.17
N PRO A 88 -21.78 22.31 -11.24
CA PRO A 88 -22.68 21.78 -12.26
C PRO A 88 -22.09 21.96 -13.66
N GLY A 89 -22.10 20.91 -14.48
CA GLY A 89 -21.52 20.91 -15.82
C GLY A 89 -20.05 20.49 -15.89
N THR A 90 -19.37 20.27 -14.77
CA THR A 90 -18.02 19.69 -14.75
C THR A 90 -18.13 18.17 -14.84
N PRO A 91 -17.52 17.52 -15.85
CA PRO A 91 -17.61 16.08 -15.99
C PRO A 91 -16.81 15.38 -14.88
N SER A 92 -17.49 14.60 -14.05
CA SER A 92 -16.89 13.64 -13.13
C SER A 92 -17.78 12.40 -13.04
N TRP A 93 -17.20 11.24 -12.73
CA TRP A 93 -17.96 10.00 -12.61
C TRP A 93 -18.96 10.08 -11.45
N GLY A 94 -18.59 10.68 -10.33
CA GLY A 94 -19.47 10.90 -9.20
C GLY A 94 -20.66 11.83 -9.56
N ALA A 95 -20.40 12.92 -10.29
CA ALA A 95 -21.45 13.84 -10.74
C ALA A 95 -22.40 13.19 -11.76
N LEU A 96 -21.91 12.31 -12.63
CA LEU A 96 -22.75 11.54 -13.56
C LEU A 96 -23.72 10.61 -12.83
N ILE A 97 -23.27 9.91 -11.80
CA ILE A 97 -24.13 9.01 -11.01
C ILE A 97 -25.23 9.78 -10.28
N THR A 98 -24.89 10.93 -9.71
CA THR A 98 -25.81 11.71 -8.85
C THR A 98 -26.73 12.64 -9.61
N GLY A 99 -26.28 13.18 -10.73
CA GLY A 99 -27.08 14.07 -11.57
C GLY A 99 -27.95 13.29 -12.56
N GLN A 100 -27.55 13.30 -13.81
CA GLN A 100 -28.32 12.69 -14.90
C GLN A 100 -28.59 11.19 -14.70
N GLY A 101 -27.64 10.45 -14.09
CA GLY A 101 -27.81 9.03 -13.85
C GLY A 101 -28.96 8.71 -12.90
N ARG A 102 -29.14 9.54 -11.85
CA ARG A 102 -30.24 9.36 -10.90
C ARG A 102 -31.58 9.72 -11.51
N ASP A 103 -31.66 10.81 -12.25
CA ASP A 103 -32.91 11.28 -12.86
C ASP A 103 -33.40 10.33 -13.95
N MET A 104 -32.47 9.68 -14.65
CA MET A 104 -32.79 8.77 -15.76
C MET A 104 -32.62 7.28 -15.39
N LEU A 105 -32.59 6.93 -14.11
CA LEU A 105 -32.31 5.56 -13.65
C LEU A 105 -33.28 4.52 -14.25
N PHE A 106 -34.55 4.87 -14.41
CA PHE A 106 -35.58 3.96 -14.98
C PHE A 106 -35.66 3.98 -16.51
N THR A 107 -35.12 5.04 -17.15
CA THR A 107 -35.17 5.20 -18.61
C THR A 107 -33.85 4.79 -19.26
N ALA A 108 -32.72 5.10 -18.59
CA ALA A 108 -31.37 4.89 -19.10
C ALA A 108 -30.42 4.42 -17.98
N PRO A 109 -30.57 3.20 -17.45
CA PRO A 109 -29.80 2.70 -16.29
C PRO A 109 -28.30 2.65 -16.55
N TRP A 110 -27.86 2.56 -17.80
CA TRP A 110 -26.45 2.54 -18.16
C TRP A 110 -25.70 3.83 -17.78
N LEU A 111 -26.38 4.98 -17.68
CA LEU A 111 -25.79 6.24 -17.25
C LEU A 111 -25.28 6.18 -15.79
N CYS A 112 -25.81 5.29 -14.97
CA CYS A 112 -25.41 5.06 -13.60
C CYS A 112 -24.42 3.88 -13.50
N ILE A 113 -24.67 2.80 -14.25
CA ILE A 113 -23.92 1.55 -14.19
C ILE A 113 -22.50 1.73 -14.74
N ILE A 114 -22.34 2.38 -15.89
CA ILE A 114 -21.02 2.54 -16.53
C ILE A 114 -20.02 3.31 -15.64
N PRO A 115 -20.34 4.52 -15.14
CA PRO A 115 -19.41 5.23 -14.25
C PRO A 115 -19.23 4.51 -12.90
N GLY A 116 -20.26 3.81 -12.41
CA GLY A 116 -20.14 2.99 -11.21
C GLY A 116 -19.11 1.86 -11.36
N ILE A 117 -19.16 1.13 -12.46
CA ILE A 117 -18.19 0.08 -12.79
C ILE A 117 -16.80 0.70 -12.98
N ALA A 118 -16.68 1.87 -13.62
CA ALA A 118 -15.41 2.54 -13.82
C ALA A 118 -14.75 2.91 -12.48
N ILE A 119 -15.50 3.48 -11.52
CA ILE A 119 -15.02 3.78 -10.17
C ILE A 119 -14.61 2.50 -9.43
N ALA A 120 -15.40 1.44 -9.51
CA ALA A 120 -15.12 0.16 -8.87
C ALA A 120 -13.83 -0.46 -9.41
N LEU A 121 -13.65 -0.49 -10.74
CA LEU A 121 -12.41 -0.97 -11.37
C LEU A 121 -11.20 -0.13 -11.00
N LEU A 122 -11.31 1.20 -11.04
CA LEU A 122 -10.21 2.08 -10.65
C LEU A 122 -9.81 1.87 -9.19
N THR A 123 -10.78 1.77 -8.28
CA THR A 123 -10.54 1.51 -6.87
C THR A 123 -9.87 0.15 -6.65
N PHE A 124 -10.35 -0.87 -7.34
CA PHE A 124 -9.78 -2.22 -7.28
C PHE A 124 -8.33 -2.25 -7.80
N CYS A 125 -8.07 -1.67 -8.97
CA CYS A 125 -6.71 -1.59 -9.54
C CYS A 125 -5.77 -0.79 -8.63
N SER A 126 -6.23 0.32 -8.06
CA SER A 126 -5.43 1.13 -7.13
C SER A 126 -5.08 0.36 -5.86
N SER A 127 -6.03 -0.40 -5.32
CA SER A 127 -5.78 -1.24 -4.13
C SER A 127 -4.78 -2.35 -4.43
N MET A 128 -4.95 -3.07 -5.53
CA MET A 128 -3.99 -4.09 -5.95
C MET A 128 -2.59 -3.51 -6.21
N PHE A 129 -2.52 -2.32 -6.78
CA PHE A 129 -1.25 -1.62 -6.98
C PHE A 129 -0.59 -1.27 -5.63
N GLY A 130 -1.37 -0.79 -4.67
CA GLY A 130 -0.89 -0.53 -3.31
C GLY A 130 -0.35 -1.79 -2.62
N ASP A 131 -1.06 -2.90 -2.74
CA ASP A 131 -0.63 -4.19 -2.18
C ASP A 131 0.63 -4.73 -2.87
N ALA A 132 0.73 -4.62 -4.20
CA ALA A 132 1.93 -5.01 -4.94
C ALA A 132 3.16 -4.19 -4.52
N ILE A 133 3.03 -2.88 -4.32
CA ILE A 133 4.10 -2.03 -3.81
C ILE A 133 4.49 -2.45 -2.38
N ARG A 134 3.51 -2.76 -1.55
CA ARG A 134 3.75 -3.25 -0.19
C ARG A 134 4.59 -4.53 -0.20
N ASP A 135 4.22 -5.50 -1.02
CA ASP A 135 4.93 -6.78 -1.13
C ASP A 135 6.36 -6.62 -1.64
N LEU A 136 6.58 -5.68 -2.57
CA LEU A 136 7.92 -5.37 -3.08
C LEU A 136 8.80 -4.65 -2.06
N LEU A 137 8.22 -3.80 -1.23
CA LEU A 137 8.96 -2.95 -0.28
C LEU A 137 9.08 -3.58 1.12
N ASP A 138 8.28 -4.61 1.45
CA ASP A 138 8.37 -5.28 2.76
C ASP A 138 9.58 -6.25 2.79
N PRO A 139 10.66 -5.89 3.51
CA PRO A 139 11.83 -6.77 3.60
C PRO A 139 11.56 -8.04 4.39
N ARG A 140 10.48 -8.10 5.16
CA ARG A 140 10.12 -9.28 5.96
C ARG A 140 9.65 -10.43 5.09
N LEU A 141 9.02 -10.15 3.95
CA LEU A 141 8.61 -11.17 2.98
C LEU A 141 9.81 -11.77 2.24
N LYS A 142 10.87 -10.98 2.00
CA LYS A 142 12.11 -11.47 1.34
C LYS A 142 12.95 -12.41 2.21
N GLY A 143 12.80 -12.39 3.53
CA GLY A 143 13.56 -13.24 4.47
C GLY A 143 12.85 -14.52 4.91
N GLY A 144 11.53 -14.63 4.75
CA GLY A 144 10.73 -15.67 5.39
C GLY A 144 10.49 -16.92 4.54
N VAL A 145 10.03 -16.76 3.32
CA VAL A 145 9.52 -17.90 2.54
C VAL A 145 10.62 -18.59 1.74
N GLY A 146 11.53 -17.83 1.12
CA GLY A 146 12.61 -18.41 0.31
C GLY A 146 13.73 -19.07 1.13
N SER A 147 14.11 -18.47 2.26
CA SER A 147 15.21 -18.97 3.10
C SER A 147 14.79 -20.18 3.94
N TYR A 148 13.56 -20.20 4.44
CA TYR A 148 13.06 -21.34 5.23
C TYR A 148 12.84 -22.57 4.36
N ASN A 149 12.29 -22.41 3.17
CA ASN A 149 12.02 -23.50 2.24
C ASN A 149 13.32 -24.11 1.68
N SER A 150 14.33 -23.29 1.38
CA SER A 150 15.64 -23.74 0.89
C SER A 150 16.42 -24.52 1.96
N LYS A 151 16.39 -24.11 3.24
CA LYS A 151 17.03 -24.85 4.33
C LYS A 151 16.34 -26.17 4.65
N LYS A 152 15.01 -26.20 4.58
CA LYS A 152 14.23 -27.42 4.79
C LYS A 152 14.40 -28.38 3.62
N LEU A 153 14.42 -27.87 2.40
CA LEU A 153 14.68 -28.65 1.19
C LEU A 153 16.10 -29.26 1.22
N LYS A 154 17.13 -28.50 1.57
CA LYS A 154 18.50 -29.03 1.73
C LYS A 154 18.61 -30.07 2.79
N LYS A 155 17.89 -29.96 3.92
CA LYS A 155 17.87 -31.00 4.97
C LYS A 155 17.19 -32.28 4.51
N VAL A 156 16.09 -32.16 3.75
CA VAL A 156 15.38 -33.33 3.22
C VAL A 156 16.22 -34.01 2.14
N LEU A 157 16.85 -33.23 1.24
CA LEU A 157 17.76 -33.81 0.24
C LEU A 157 18.96 -34.54 0.87
N ALA A 158 19.59 -33.95 1.88
CA ALA A 158 20.69 -34.60 2.60
C ALA A 158 20.26 -35.84 3.38
N ALA A 159 19.02 -35.93 3.84
CA ALA A 159 18.49 -37.13 4.48
C ALA A 159 18.21 -38.25 3.47
N LEU A 160 17.72 -37.90 2.29
CA LEU A 160 17.50 -38.86 1.21
C LEU A 160 18.82 -39.43 0.65
N GLU A 161 19.84 -38.56 0.46
CA GLU A 161 21.19 -39.03 0.05
C GLU A 161 21.79 -40.03 1.05
N HIS A 162 21.55 -39.84 2.35
CA HIS A 162 21.98 -40.77 3.38
C HIS A 162 21.22 -42.10 3.39
N GLU A 163 19.93 -42.09 3.04
CA GLU A 163 19.14 -43.31 2.90
C GLU A 163 19.59 -44.15 1.69
N ASP A 164 19.88 -43.46 0.56
CA ASP A 164 20.37 -44.14 -0.66
C ASP A 164 21.76 -44.78 -0.44
N GLU A 165 22.70 -44.10 0.25
CA GLU A 165 24.00 -44.65 0.63
C GLU A 165 23.87 -45.89 1.55
N PHE A 166 22.88 -45.89 2.44
CA PHE A 166 22.63 -47.01 3.35
C PHE A 166 22.04 -48.25 2.65
N GLU A 167 21.19 -48.05 1.65
CA GLU A 167 20.64 -49.14 0.83
C GLU A 167 21.70 -49.75 -0.10
N GLU A 168 22.60 -48.92 -0.64
CA GLU A 168 23.71 -49.40 -1.50
C GLU A 168 24.71 -50.24 -0.71
N ASP A 169 25.06 -49.82 0.50
CA ASP A 169 25.98 -50.56 1.41
C ASP A 169 25.38 -51.88 1.90
N MET A 170 24.05 -51.95 2.09
CA MET A 170 23.35 -53.19 2.45
C MET A 170 23.24 -54.17 1.27
N SER A 171 23.20 -53.70 0.04
CA SER A 171 23.13 -54.52 -1.16
C SER A 171 24.48 -55.20 -1.48
N ASP A 172 25.59 -54.58 -1.11
CA ASP A 172 26.95 -55.11 -1.31
C ASP A 172 27.36 -56.17 -0.26
N ILE A 173 26.61 -56.27 0.84
CA ILE A 173 26.88 -57.26 1.94
C ILE A 173 26.01 -58.53 1.79
N ALA A 174 25.03 -58.57 0.91
CA ALA A 174 24.10 -59.67 0.69
C ALA A 174 24.51 -60.55 -0.50
#